data_e28647a79db46806c4dbc7d4226f12af
#
_entry.id   e28647a79db46806c4dbc7d4226f12af
#
_cell.length_a   1.000
_cell.length_b   1.000
_cell.length_c   1.000
_cell.angle_alpha   90.00
_cell.angle_beta   90.00
_cell.angle_gamma   90.00
#
_symmetry.space_group_name_H-M   'P 1'
#
loop_
_entity.id
_entity.type
_entity.pdbx_description
1 polymer ?
#
loop_
_entity_poly.entity_id
_entity_poly.type
_entity_poly.pdbx_seq_one_letter_code
_entity_poly.pdbx_strand_id
1 'polypeptide(L)'
;VFYPMASMLVRSTSFLNKHMVRKNHNISVDELSHALELTDKAELSEENNILEGIIRFGGETAKEVMTSRLDVVDLDIRTPFKDVVKCIVENVYSRIPIYADSRDNIKGVLYIKDLLPHLNKGDNFRWQSLIRPAYFVPETKMIDDLLRDFQANKIHIAIVVDEFGGTSGIVTMEDIIEEIVGEIHDEYDDEERTYAVLNDHTWVFEAKTQLTDFYKITKIDEETFDEVAGDADTLAGLLLELKGEFPALHE
;
A
#
# COMPACT_ATOMS: atom_id res chain seq x y z
N VAL A 1 35.14 31.00 51.79
CA VAL A 1 35.22 29.56 52.17
C VAL A 1 34.38 28.68 51.28
N PHE A 2 33.32 29.18 50.57
CA PHE A 2 32.41 28.36 49.74
C PHE A 2 32.82 28.21 48.25
N TYR A 3 33.82 28.96 47.78
CA TYR A 3 34.17 28.96 46.35
C TYR A 3 34.70 27.62 45.80
N PRO A 4 35.55 26.86 46.54
CA PRO A 4 36.07 25.59 46.03
C PRO A 4 35.00 24.48 45.99
N MET A 5 34.02 24.48 46.89
CA MET A 5 32.92 23.50 46.87
C MET A 5 31.94 23.75 45.69
N ALA A 6 31.63 25.00 45.40
CA ALA A 6 30.78 25.36 44.28
C ALA A 6 31.42 25.00 42.92
N SER A 7 32.74 25.20 42.78
CA SER A 7 33.45 24.82 41.56
C SER A 7 33.56 23.32 41.35
N MET A 8 33.59 22.53 42.43
CA MET A 8 33.59 21.07 42.35
C MET A 8 32.22 20.52 41.95
N LEU A 9 31.15 21.10 42.46
CA LEU A 9 29.77 20.77 42.06
C LEU A 9 29.49 21.12 40.60
N VAL A 10 29.90 22.27 40.11
CA VAL A 10 29.75 22.67 38.71
C VAL A 10 30.57 21.78 37.78
N ARG A 11 31.78 21.34 38.18
CA ARG A 11 32.56 20.37 37.40
C ARG A 11 31.95 18.97 37.38
N SER A 12 31.36 18.51 38.49
CA SER A 12 30.70 17.20 38.54
C SER A 12 29.40 17.18 37.72
N THR A 13 28.61 18.25 37.72
CA THR A 13 27.43 18.40 36.86
C THR A 13 27.78 18.48 35.38
N SER A 14 28.89 19.15 35.03
CA SER A 14 29.40 19.21 33.67
C SER A 14 29.91 17.83 33.19
N PHE A 15 30.49 17.03 34.07
CA PHE A 15 30.92 15.66 33.76
C PHE A 15 29.74 14.71 33.61
N LEU A 16 28.70 14.81 34.45
CA LEU A 16 27.45 14.08 34.35
C LEU A 16 26.66 14.47 33.08
N ASN A 17 26.57 15.75 32.75
CA ASN A 17 25.99 16.21 31.51
C ASN A 17 26.73 15.70 30.28
N LYS A 18 28.08 15.62 30.32
CA LYS A 18 28.86 15.12 29.18
C LYS A 18 28.73 13.61 28.97
N HIS A 19 28.40 12.84 30.01
CA HIS A 19 28.15 11.40 29.94
C HIS A 19 26.67 11.06 29.81
N MET A 20 25.74 11.95 30.20
CA MET A 20 24.30 11.80 29.98
C MET A 20 23.82 12.43 28.66
N VAL A 21 24.70 13.17 27.95
CA VAL A 21 24.35 13.73 26.65
C VAL A 21 24.45 12.66 25.59
N ARG A 22 23.30 12.31 25.07
CA ARG A 22 23.03 11.57 23.84
C ARG A 22 23.07 10.03 23.92
N LYS A 23 22.26 9.44 24.75
CA LYS A 23 21.34 8.47 24.14
C LYS A 23 20.34 9.30 23.31
N ASN A 24 20.51 9.37 22.02
CA ASN A 24 19.37 9.60 21.17
C ASN A 24 18.36 8.53 21.59
N HIS A 25 17.31 8.89 22.29
CA HIS A 25 16.10 8.10 22.32
C HIS A 25 15.58 8.17 20.87
N ASN A 26 16.05 7.28 20.02
CA ASN A 26 15.22 6.81 18.96
C ASN A 26 14.09 6.09 19.70
N ILE A 27 12.96 6.77 19.82
CA ILE A 27 11.71 6.14 20.26
C ILE A 27 11.56 4.97 19.32
N SER A 28 11.55 3.75 19.85
CA SER A 28 11.35 2.58 19.02
C SER A 28 9.89 2.59 18.56
N VAL A 29 9.61 1.97 17.42
CA VAL A 29 8.25 1.82 16.91
C VAL A 29 7.37 1.18 17.99
N ASP A 30 7.90 0.21 18.75
CA ASP A 30 7.22 -0.46 19.87
C ASP A 30 6.88 0.51 21.03
N GLU A 31 7.80 1.44 21.37
CA GLU A 31 7.53 2.46 22.40
C GLU A 31 6.48 3.46 21.95
N LEU A 32 6.41 3.76 20.65
CA LEU A 32 5.41 4.65 20.05
C LEU A 32 4.03 3.94 20.03
N SER A 33 3.96 2.67 19.61
CA SER A 33 2.75 1.85 19.65
C SER A 33 2.17 1.77 21.06
N HIS A 34 3.02 1.49 22.03
CA HIS A 34 2.59 1.39 23.43
C HIS A 34 2.12 2.74 24.04
N ALA A 35 2.71 3.85 23.59
CA ALA A 35 2.26 5.18 23.98
C ALA A 35 0.89 5.53 23.35
N LEU A 36 0.63 5.07 22.13
CA LEU A 36 -0.63 5.27 21.43
C LEU A 36 -1.78 4.47 22.11
N GLU A 37 -1.53 3.22 22.49
CA GLU A 37 -2.49 2.39 23.23
C GLU A 37 -2.94 3.01 24.55
N LEU A 38 -2.08 3.82 25.18
CA LEU A 38 -2.35 4.50 26.45
C LEU A 38 -3.07 5.85 26.27
N THR A 39 -3.23 6.32 25.05
CA THR A 39 -3.87 7.61 24.76
C THR A 39 -5.38 7.39 24.61
N ASP A 40 -6.19 8.22 25.30
CA ASP A 40 -7.66 8.11 25.31
C ASP A 40 -8.20 8.36 23.90
N LYS A 41 -8.82 7.35 23.29
CA LYS A 41 -9.26 7.28 21.88
C LYS A 41 -10.31 8.34 21.47
N ALA A 42 -10.74 9.20 22.38
CA ALA A 42 -11.90 10.09 22.17
C ALA A 42 -11.54 11.50 21.63
N GLU A 43 -10.31 11.96 21.71
CA GLU A 43 -9.97 13.37 21.43
C GLU A 43 -9.16 13.63 20.13
N LEU A 44 -8.62 12.59 19.45
CA LEU A 44 -7.69 12.78 18.33
C LEU A 44 -7.90 11.69 17.25
N SER A 45 -9.04 11.67 16.57
CA SER A 45 -9.35 10.55 15.64
C SER A 45 -8.50 10.55 14.36
N GLU A 46 -8.25 11.68 13.73
CA GLU A 46 -7.47 11.77 12.48
C GLU A 46 -5.96 11.71 12.73
N GLU A 47 -5.47 12.44 13.74
CA GLU A 47 -4.05 12.42 14.08
C GLU A 47 -3.58 11.04 14.57
N ASN A 48 -4.44 10.30 15.28
CA ASN A 48 -4.15 8.93 15.70
C ASN A 48 -4.08 7.98 14.52
N ASN A 49 -4.95 8.10 13.53
CA ASN A 49 -4.92 7.27 12.32
C ASN A 49 -3.59 7.44 11.54
N ILE A 50 -3.11 8.68 11.42
CA ILE A 50 -1.79 8.95 10.77
C ILE A 50 -0.65 8.34 11.58
N LEU A 51 -0.69 8.40 12.92
CA LEU A 51 0.35 7.81 13.76
C LEU A 51 0.34 6.28 13.69
N GLU A 52 -0.84 5.66 13.69
CA GLU A 52 -1.00 4.21 13.46
C GLU A 52 -0.47 3.83 12.06
N GLY A 53 -0.84 4.59 11.01
CA GLY A 53 -0.33 4.39 9.66
C GLY A 53 1.20 4.47 9.58
N ILE A 54 1.84 5.44 10.25
CA ILE A 54 3.32 5.53 10.30
C ILE A 54 3.95 4.31 10.98
N ILE A 55 3.32 3.78 12.02
CA ILE A 55 3.80 2.60 12.74
C ILE A 55 3.74 1.37 11.84
N ARG A 56 2.60 1.15 11.16
CA ARG A 56 2.38 0.01 10.27
C ARG A 56 3.27 0.06 9.03
N PHE A 57 3.37 1.23 8.40
CA PHE A 57 4.18 1.48 7.21
C PHE A 57 5.61 0.90 7.27
N GLY A 58 6.23 0.86 8.46
CA GLY A 58 7.57 0.29 8.67
C GLY A 58 7.62 -1.24 8.62
N GLY A 59 6.47 -1.93 8.65
CA GLY A 59 6.38 -3.38 8.69
C GLY A 59 5.71 -4.01 7.46
N GLU A 60 5.08 -3.21 6.60
CA GLU A 60 4.29 -3.70 5.46
C GLU A 60 5.13 -3.99 4.21
N THR A 61 4.69 -4.96 3.44
CA THR A 61 5.32 -5.42 2.19
C THR A 61 4.53 -4.99 0.96
N ALA A 62 5.15 -5.07 -0.21
CA ALA A 62 4.48 -4.79 -1.49
C ALA A 62 3.27 -5.70 -1.73
N LYS A 63 3.28 -6.93 -1.20
CA LYS A 63 2.16 -7.88 -1.30
C LYS A 63 0.92 -7.37 -0.57
N GLU A 64 1.10 -6.77 0.61
CA GLU A 64 0.01 -6.31 1.47
C GLU A 64 -0.69 -5.05 0.96
N VAL A 65 0.04 -4.25 0.15
CA VAL A 65 -0.42 -2.93 -0.33
C VAL A 65 -0.76 -2.92 -1.82
N MET A 66 -0.39 -3.99 -2.56
CA MET A 66 -0.58 -4.03 -4.01
C MET A 66 -2.04 -4.10 -4.43
N THR A 67 -2.37 -3.45 -5.54
CA THR A 67 -3.56 -3.79 -6.31
C THR A 67 -3.35 -5.15 -6.97
N SER A 68 -4.23 -6.11 -6.65
CA SER A 68 -4.15 -7.46 -7.19
C SER A 68 -4.22 -7.47 -8.72
N ARG A 69 -3.49 -8.40 -9.36
CA ARG A 69 -3.53 -8.63 -10.83
C ARG A 69 -4.94 -8.81 -11.40
N LEU A 70 -5.91 -9.20 -10.58
CA LEU A 70 -7.30 -9.39 -10.99
C LEU A 70 -8.01 -8.07 -11.21
N ASP A 71 -7.61 -7.03 -10.49
CA ASP A 71 -8.20 -5.69 -10.52
C ASP A 71 -7.38 -4.69 -11.35
N VAL A 72 -6.18 -5.08 -11.75
CA VAL A 72 -5.32 -4.24 -12.60
C VAL A 72 -5.89 -4.11 -14.00
N VAL A 73 -6.08 -2.87 -14.44
CA VAL A 73 -6.33 -2.56 -15.86
C VAL A 73 -5.01 -2.57 -16.61
N ASP A 74 -4.85 -3.53 -17.49
CA ASP A 74 -3.69 -3.72 -18.35
C ASP A 74 -4.07 -3.80 -19.83
N LEU A 75 -3.09 -3.67 -20.73
CA LEU A 75 -3.31 -3.72 -22.18
C LEU A 75 -2.32 -4.67 -22.86
N ASP A 76 -2.84 -5.47 -23.81
CA ASP A 76 -1.98 -6.24 -24.71
C ASP A 76 -1.22 -5.28 -25.67
N ILE A 77 0.07 -5.50 -25.85
CA ILE A 77 0.91 -4.71 -26.76
C ILE A 77 0.40 -4.66 -28.21
N ARG A 78 -0.45 -5.63 -28.57
CA ARG A 78 -1.09 -5.74 -29.89
C ARG A 78 -2.39 -4.95 -30.00
N THR A 79 -2.87 -4.36 -28.89
CA THR A 79 -4.13 -3.60 -28.88
C THR A 79 -4.07 -2.45 -29.88
N PRO A 80 -5.08 -2.29 -30.77
CA PRO A 80 -5.17 -1.18 -31.69
C PRO A 80 -5.20 0.17 -30.96
N PHE A 81 -4.59 1.21 -31.56
CA PHE A 81 -4.50 2.53 -30.93
C PHE A 81 -5.84 3.10 -30.49
N LYS A 82 -6.89 2.90 -31.29
CA LYS A 82 -8.27 3.32 -30.97
C LYS A 82 -8.78 2.71 -29.67
N ASP A 83 -8.51 1.43 -29.46
CA ASP A 83 -8.96 0.71 -28.25
C ASP A 83 -8.13 1.10 -27.02
N VAL A 84 -6.84 1.43 -27.21
CA VAL A 84 -6.00 2.02 -26.15
C VAL A 84 -6.60 3.35 -25.71
N VAL A 85 -6.94 4.25 -26.64
CA VAL A 85 -7.57 5.53 -26.30
C VAL A 85 -8.90 5.35 -25.57
N LYS A 86 -9.72 4.39 -26.03
CA LYS A 86 -10.97 4.05 -25.39
C LYS A 86 -10.77 3.59 -23.94
N CYS A 87 -9.86 2.65 -23.70
CA CYS A 87 -9.51 2.15 -22.38
C CYS A 87 -9.10 3.30 -21.42
N ILE A 88 -8.28 4.22 -21.92
CA ILE A 88 -7.82 5.37 -21.13
C ILE A 88 -8.96 6.30 -20.72
N VAL A 89 -9.88 6.56 -21.64
CA VAL A 89 -11.04 7.44 -21.37
C VAL A 89 -12.02 6.82 -20.38
N GLU A 90 -12.17 5.50 -20.43
CA GLU A 90 -13.09 4.76 -19.57
C GLU A 90 -12.55 4.59 -18.12
N ASN A 91 -11.23 4.41 -17.96
CA ASN A 91 -10.64 4.05 -16.66
C ASN A 91 -9.90 5.19 -15.97
N VAL A 92 -9.59 6.28 -16.65
CA VAL A 92 -8.94 7.51 -16.12
C VAL A 92 -7.59 7.30 -15.40
N TYR A 93 -6.96 6.15 -15.50
CA TYR A 93 -5.67 5.87 -14.88
C TYR A 93 -4.53 6.61 -15.55
N SER A 94 -3.56 7.09 -14.78
CA SER A 94 -2.38 7.81 -15.28
C SER A 94 -1.33 6.89 -15.92
N ARG A 95 -1.29 5.61 -15.53
CA ARG A 95 -0.27 4.63 -15.94
C ARG A 95 -0.92 3.27 -16.10
N ILE A 96 -0.66 2.60 -17.22
CA ILE A 96 -1.26 1.31 -17.55
C ILE A 96 -0.12 0.32 -17.88
N PRO A 97 -0.04 -0.83 -17.19
CA PRO A 97 0.87 -1.91 -17.55
C PRO A 97 0.57 -2.47 -18.94
N ILE A 98 1.61 -2.79 -19.67
CA ILE A 98 1.50 -3.38 -21.03
C ILE A 98 2.14 -4.76 -21.00
N TYR A 99 1.36 -5.77 -21.41
CA TYR A 99 1.83 -7.14 -21.48
C TYR A 99 1.89 -7.66 -22.94
N ALA A 100 2.53 -8.79 -23.15
CA ALA A 100 2.53 -9.52 -24.42
C ALA A 100 2.26 -11.00 -24.16
N ASP A 101 1.28 -11.55 -24.84
CA ASP A 101 0.87 -12.96 -24.82
C ASP A 101 0.27 -13.42 -23.48
N SER A 102 0.90 -13.16 -22.35
CA SER A 102 0.44 -13.43 -21.00
C SER A 102 0.60 -12.19 -20.13
N ARG A 103 -0.28 -12.00 -19.17
CA ARG A 103 -0.20 -10.96 -18.12
C ARG A 103 1.06 -11.08 -17.25
N ASP A 104 1.69 -12.25 -17.23
CA ASP A 104 2.98 -12.45 -16.56
C ASP A 104 4.16 -11.87 -17.37
N ASN A 105 3.95 -11.57 -18.65
CA ASN A 105 4.99 -11.06 -19.54
C ASN A 105 4.84 -9.55 -19.76
N ILE A 106 5.05 -8.78 -18.71
CA ILE A 106 4.99 -7.31 -18.77
C ILE A 106 6.12 -6.74 -19.61
N LYS A 107 5.78 -5.93 -20.60
CA LYS A 107 6.73 -5.26 -21.52
C LYS A 107 7.11 -3.85 -21.07
N GLY A 108 6.31 -3.25 -20.23
CA GLY A 108 6.54 -1.92 -19.71
C GLY A 108 5.27 -1.27 -19.22
N VAL A 109 5.31 0.04 -19.05
CA VAL A 109 4.18 0.86 -18.60
C VAL A 109 3.93 1.98 -19.60
N LEU A 110 2.69 2.16 -20.00
CA LEU A 110 2.24 3.29 -20.80
C LEU A 110 1.83 4.44 -19.88
N TYR A 111 2.46 5.59 -20.04
CA TYR A 111 2.09 6.82 -19.34
C TYR A 111 1.11 7.61 -20.21
N ILE A 112 -0.08 7.88 -19.69
CA ILE A 112 -1.13 8.60 -20.46
C ILE A 112 -0.66 9.98 -20.91
N LYS A 113 0.09 10.68 -20.08
CA LYS A 113 0.67 11.98 -20.44
C LYS A 113 1.52 11.98 -21.71
N ASP A 114 2.21 10.85 -22.01
CA ASP A 114 3.01 10.71 -23.21
C ASP A 114 2.14 10.45 -24.45
N LEU A 115 0.93 9.94 -24.24
CA LEU A 115 -0.02 9.68 -25.31
C LEU A 115 -0.83 10.93 -25.70
N LEU A 116 -1.07 11.88 -24.76
CA LEU A 116 -1.91 13.08 -24.98
C LEU A 116 -1.54 13.84 -26.28
N PRO A 117 -0.26 14.08 -26.63
CA PRO A 117 0.11 14.78 -27.86
C PRO A 117 -0.26 14.00 -29.14
N HIS A 118 -0.62 12.72 -29.00
CA HIS A 118 -0.85 11.80 -30.11
C HIS A 118 -2.31 11.40 -30.29
N LEU A 119 -3.23 11.88 -29.47
CA LEU A 119 -4.67 11.51 -29.52
C LEU A 119 -5.30 11.75 -30.90
N ASN A 120 -4.83 12.74 -31.66
CA ASN A 120 -5.32 13.07 -32.99
C ASN A 120 -4.66 12.24 -34.12
N LYS A 121 -3.80 11.27 -33.78
CA LYS A 121 -3.19 10.38 -34.75
C LYS A 121 -4.19 9.31 -35.20
N GLY A 122 -4.08 8.89 -36.45
CA GLY A 122 -4.92 7.80 -36.98
C GLY A 122 -4.57 6.42 -36.39
N ASP A 123 -5.41 5.44 -36.67
CA ASP A 123 -5.33 4.06 -36.10
C ASP A 123 -3.98 3.36 -36.35
N ASN A 124 -3.20 3.83 -37.33
CA ASN A 124 -1.87 3.29 -37.65
C ASN A 124 -0.75 3.84 -36.76
N PHE A 125 -1.06 4.67 -35.76
CA PHE A 125 -0.05 5.20 -34.86
C PHE A 125 0.58 4.09 -34.02
N ARG A 126 1.91 4.01 -34.04
CA ARG A 126 2.68 3.01 -33.27
C ARG A 126 2.86 3.49 -31.82
N TRP A 127 1.83 3.42 -31.03
CA TRP A 127 1.85 3.82 -29.62
C TRP A 127 2.84 3.00 -28.76
N GLN A 128 3.22 1.79 -29.21
CA GLN A 128 4.21 0.94 -28.55
C GLN A 128 5.57 1.63 -28.35
N SER A 129 5.90 2.62 -29.18
CA SER A 129 7.12 3.41 -29.01
C SER A 129 7.11 4.33 -27.76
N LEU A 130 5.96 4.50 -27.13
CA LEU A 130 5.78 5.30 -25.90
C LEU A 130 5.88 4.46 -24.63
N ILE A 131 5.97 3.13 -24.75
CA ILE A 131 6.09 2.23 -23.60
C ILE A 131 7.42 2.49 -22.91
N ARG A 132 7.35 2.76 -21.61
CA ARG A 132 8.53 2.91 -20.75
C ARG A 132 8.87 1.59 -20.07
N PRO A 133 10.15 1.34 -19.73
CA PRO A 133 10.53 0.16 -18.95
C PRO A 133 9.74 0.09 -17.64
N ALA A 134 9.25 -1.11 -17.29
CA ALA A 134 8.64 -1.36 -16.01
C ALA A 134 9.71 -1.52 -14.90
N TYR A 135 9.35 -1.16 -13.69
CA TYR A 135 10.12 -1.44 -12.49
C TYR A 135 9.50 -2.64 -11.78
N PHE A 136 10.29 -3.67 -11.54
CA PHE A 136 9.82 -4.91 -10.93
C PHE A 136 10.32 -5.02 -9.50
N VAL A 137 9.45 -5.49 -8.60
CA VAL A 137 9.77 -5.75 -7.20
C VAL A 137 9.20 -7.09 -6.76
N PRO A 138 9.84 -7.84 -5.85
CA PRO A 138 9.25 -9.03 -5.27
C PRO A 138 8.12 -8.68 -4.30
N GLU A 139 7.20 -9.60 -4.05
CA GLU A 139 6.12 -9.47 -3.07
C GLU A 139 6.63 -9.08 -1.67
N THR A 140 7.80 -9.58 -1.28
CA THR A 140 8.43 -9.31 0.02
C THR A 140 9.15 -7.97 0.13
N LYS A 141 9.08 -7.11 -0.88
CA LYS A 141 9.71 -5.77 -0.85
C LYS A 141 9.00 -4.91 0.17
N MET A 142 9.73 -4.40 1.17
CA MET A 142 9.20 -3.46 2.15
C MET A 142 8.78 -2.15 1.48
N ILE A 143 7.60 -1.62 1.82
CA ILE A 143 7.04 -0.43 1.17
C ILE A 143 7.82 0.85 1.52
N ASP A 144 8.45 0.95 2.68
CA ASP A 144 9.31 2.07 3.03
C ASP A 144 10.56 2.14 2.13
N ASP A 145 11.17 0.99 1.82
CA ASP A 145 12.26 0.90 0.85
C ASP A 145 11.78 1.16 -0.58
N LEU A 146 10.57 0.68 -0.93
CA LEU A 146 9.96 0.92 -2.23
C LEU A 146 9.66 2.40 -2.45
N LEU A 147 9.17 3.10 -1.42
CA LEU A 147 8.97 4.56 -1.48
C LEU A 147 10.29 5.32 -1.75
N ARG A 148 11.38 4.90 -1.09
CA ARG A 148 12.71 5.48 -1.35
C ARG A 148 13.18 5.21 -2.78
N ASP A 149 12.94 4.00 -3.30
CA ASP A 149 13.26 3.63 -4.68
C ASP A 149 12.46 4.48 -5.67
N PHE A 150 11.16 4.68 -5.43
CA PHE A 150 10.30 5.54 -6.25
C PHE A 150 10.82 6.97 -6.30
N GLN A 151 11.16 7.55 -5.15
CA GLN A 151 11.71 8.90 -5.07
C GLN A 151 13.07 9.03 -5.78
N ALA A 152 13.98 8.07 -5.53
CA ALA A 152 15.32 8.08 -6.10
C ALA A 152 15.32 7.93 -7.63
N ASN A 153 14.47 7.05 -8.15
CA ASN A 153 14.39 6.73 -9.57
C ASN A 153 13.34 7.58 -10.34
N LYS A 154 12.55 8.40 -9.63
CA LYS A 154 11.44 9.21 -10.18
C LYS A 154 10.42 8.36 -10.93
N ILE A 155 10.09 7.23 -10.36
CA ILE A 155 9.05 6.31 -10.81
C ILE A 155 7.89 6.33 -9.81
N HIS A 156 6.71 5.93 -10.22
CA HIS A 156 5.49 6.01 -9.43
C HIS A 156 4.64 4.74 -9.51
N ILE A 157 5.15 3.69 -10.14
CA ILE A 157 4.49 2.40 -10.27
C ILE A 157 5.54 1.29 -10.34
N ALA A 158 5.32 0.22 -9.63
CA ALA A 158 6.09 -1.02 -9.70
C ALA A 158 5.16 -2.18 -10.07
N ILE A 159 5.71 -3.15 -10.80
CA ILE A 159 5.07 -4.45 -11.03
C ILE A 159 5.56 -5.39 -9.94
N VAL A 160 4.63 -5.95 -9.17
CA VAL A 160 4.92 -6.92 -8.12
C VAL A 160 4.97 -8.31 -8.74
N VAL A 161 6.01 -9.06 -8.42
CA VAL A 161 6.22 -10.41 -8.97
C VAL A 161 6.42 -11.42 -7.85
N ASP A 162 5.86 -12.60 -8.07
CA ASP A 162 6.03 -13.76 -7.19
C ASP A 162 7.41 -14.43 -7.36
N GLU A 163 7.68 -15.48 -6.57
CA GLU A 163 8.93 -16.25 -6.61
C GLU A 163 9.14 -17.05 -7.90
N PHE A 164 8.09 -17.24 -8.70
CA PHE A 164 8.13 -17.93 -9.99
C PHE A 164 8.29 -16.96 -11.17
N GLY A 165 8.25 -15.66 -10.90
CA GLY A 165 8.33 -14.60 -11.91
C GLY A 165 6.97 -14.28 -12.56
N GLY A 166 5.86 -14.76 -11.99
CA GLY A 166 4.51 -14.35 -12.34
C GLY A 166 4.19 -12.95 -11.83
N THR A 167 3.27 -12.26 -12.47
CA THR A 167 2.78 -10.95 -12.01
C THR A 167 1.70 -11.14 -10.96
N SER A 168 1.95 -10.70 -9.72
CA SER A 168 0.99 -10.72 -8.61
C SER A 168 0.09 -9.49 -8.62
N GLY A 169 0.62 -8.32 -8.99
CA GLY A 169 -0.11 -7.07 -9.00
C GLY A 169 0.75 -5.87 -9.35
N ILE A 170 0.31 -4.70 -8.94
CA ILE A 170 1.04 -3.44 -9.04
C ILE A 170 1.01 -2.69 -7.71
N VAL A 171 2.03 -1.89 -7.44
CA VAL A 171 2.04 -0.91 -6.35
C VAL A 171 2.34 0.45 -6.94
N THR A 172 1.58 1.45 -6.56
CA THR A 172 1.82 2.84 -6.93
C THR A 172 2.38 3.64 -5.74
N MET A 173 2.88 4.84 -5.99
CA MET A 173 3.31 5.75 -4.92
C MET A 173 2.11 6.22 -4.09
N GLU A 174 0.98 6.35 -4.75
CA GLU A 174 -0.29 6.73 -4.19
C GLU A 174 -0.75 5.70 -3.14
N ASP A 175 -0.72 4.40 -3.45
CA ASP A 175 -1.07 3.31 -2.53
C ASP A 175 -0.18 3.32 -1.26
N ILE A 176 1.14 3.51 -1.45
CA ILE A 176 2.09 3.59 -0.32
C ILE A 176 1.84 4.79 0.60
N ILE A 177 1.44 5.94 0.03
CA ILE A 177 1.14 7.14 0.81
C ILE A 177 -0.17 6.95 1.57
N GLU A 178 -1.14 6.27 0.98
CA GLU A 178 -2.42 5.95 1.58
C GLU A 178 -2.27 5.13 2.87
N GLU A 179 -1.30 4.20 2.95
CA GLU A 179 -1.00 3.46 4.18
C GLU A 179 -0.56 4.35 5.36
N ILE A 180 0.00 5.52 5.06
CA ILE A 180 0.41 6.48 6.10
C ILE A 180 -0.72 7.41 6.48
N VAL A 181 -1.44 7.94 5.47
CA VAL A 181 -2.42 9.03 5.67
C VAL A 181 -3.82 8.47 5.93
N GLY A 182 -4.08 7.23 5.52
CA GLY A 182 -5.42 6.64 5.45
C GLY A 182 -6.19 7.12 4.22
N GLU A 183 -7.35 6.56 3.99
CA GLU A 183 -8.23 7.01 2.90
C GLU A 183 -8.55 8.49 3.08
N ILE A 184 -8.12 9.31 2.13
CA ILE A 184 -8.50 10.72 2.05
C ILE A 184 -9.88 10.74 1.43
N HIS A 185 -10.91 10.69 2.27
CA HIS A 185 -12.29 10.85 1.79
C HIS A 185 -12.49 12.28 1.30
N ASP A 186 -12.66 12.44 -0.01
CA ASP A 186 -13.20 13.68 -0.57
C ASP A 186 -14.73 13.67 -0.36
N GLU A 187 -15.32 14.85 -0.06
CA GLU A 187 -16.77 15.00 0.20
C GLU A 187 -17.66 14.58 -1.00
N TYR A 188 -17.03 14.21 -2.13
CA TYR A 188 -17.67 13.82 -3.39
C TYR A 188 -17.40 12.36 -3.78
N ASP A 189 -16.67 11.58 -2.96
CA ASP A 189 -16.40 10.16 -3.22
C ASP A 189 -17.62 9.31 -2.80
N ASP A 190 -18.68 9.38 -3.57
CA ASP A 190 -19.72 8.33 -3.65
C ASP A 190 -19.18 7.08 -4.40
N GLU A 191 -17.87 6.79 -4.26
CA GLU A 191 -17.23 5.70 -4.99
C GLU A 191 -17.56 4.34 -4.39
N GLU A 192 -17.67 3.38 -5.26
CA GLU A 192 -17.96 1.96 -5.09
C GLU A 192 -17.20 1.36 -3.91
N ARG A 193 -17.77 1.50 -2.73
CA ARG A 193 -17.24 0.83 -1.53
C ARG A 193 -17.29 -0.67 -1.78
N THR A 194 -16.15 -1.32 -1.70
CA THR A 194 -16.03 -2.79 -1.78
C THR A 194 -16.76 -3.49 -0.62
N TYR A 195 -17.30 -2.71 0.31
CA TYR A 195 -18.10 -3.20 1.43
C TYR A 195 -19.28 -2.29 1.73
N ALA A 196 -20.30 -2.84 2.39
CA ALA A 196 -21.44 -2.10 2.93
C ALA A 196 -21.63 -2.40 4.42
N VAL A 197 -21.79 -1.37 5.23
CA VAL A 197 -22.12 -1.51 6.65
C VAL A 197 -23.65 -1.56 6.80
N LEU A 198 -24.18 -2.68 7.23
CA LEU A 198 -25.63 -2.86 7.47
C LEU A 198 -26.03 -2.42 8.90
N ASN A 199 -25.17 -2.66 9.88
CA ASN A 199 -25.31 -2.20 11.26
C ASN A 199 -23.96 -2.37 12.00
N ASP A 200 -23.88 -1.96 13.27
CA ASP A 200 -22.66 -1.96 14.10
C ASP A 200 -21.93 -3.32 14.19
N HIS A 201 -22.56 -4.41 13.76
CA HIS A 201 -22.02 -5.77 13.85
C HIS A 201 -22.19 -6.58 12.55
N THR A 202 -22.56 -5.93 11.46
CA THR A 202 -22.86 -6.62 10.20
C THR A 202 -22.37 -5.82 9.01
N TRP A 203 -21.48 -6.42 8.24
CA TRP A 203 -20.92 -5.88 7.02
C TRP A 203 -21.18 -6.82 5.84
N VAL A 204 -21.20 -6.30 4.65
CA VAL A 204 -21.18 -7.06 3.39
C VAL A 204 -19.93 -6.69 2.66
N PHE A 205 -19.11 -7.67 2.33
CA PHE A 205 -17.85 -7.49 1.60
C PHE A 205 -17.90 -8.21 0.26
N GLU A 206 -17.15 -7.71 -0.70
CA GLU A 206 -16.80 -8.50 -1.87
C GLU A 206 -15.84 -9.64 -1.47
N ALA A 207 -16.03 -10.82 -2.06
CA ALA A 207 -15.22 -12.00 -1.72
C ALA A 207 -13.72 -11.84 -2.02
N LYS A 208 -13.35 -10.91 -2.92
CA LYS A 208 -11.98 -10.59 -3.29
C LYS A 208 -11.28 -9.62 -2.32
N THR A 209 -12.02 -9.04 -1.35
CA THR A 209 -11.45 -8.11 -0.35
C THR A 209 -10.28 -8.76 0.35
N GLN A 210 -9.17 -8.05 0.46
CA GLN A 210 -7.99 -8.53 1.17
C GLN A 210 -8.26 -8.67 2.68
N LEU A 211 -7.65 -9.64 3.33
CA LEU A 211 -7.82 -9.85 4.76
C LEU A 211 -7.31 -8.66 5.57
N THR A 212 -6.26 -8.00 5.13
CA THR A 212 -5.75 -6.77 5.73
C THR A 212 -6.80 -5.67 5.77
N ASP A 213 -7.53 -5.44 4.66
CA ASP A 213 -8.60 -4.44 4.61
C ASP A 213 -9.82 -4.87 5.44
N PHE A 214 -10.15 -6.17 5.42
CA PHE A 214 -11.20 -6.71 6.28
C PHE A 214 -10.95 -6.45 7.76
N TYR A 215 -9.73 -6.69 8.24
CA TYR A 215 -9.34 -6.42 9.64
C TYR A 215 -9.37 -4.93 9.96
N LYS A 216 -8.85 -4.08 9.06
CA LYS A 216 -8.90 -2.62 9.20
C LYS A 216 -10.35 -2.11 9.38
N ILE A 217 -11.25 -2.55 8.51
CA ILE A 217 -12.64 -2.09 8.47
C ILE A 217 -13.45 -2.61 9.66
N THR A 218 -13.32 -3.90 9.98
CA THR A 218 -14.10 -4.55 11.05
C THR A 218 -13.49 -4.32 12.43
N LYS A 219 -12.23 -3.89 12.53
CA LYS A 219 -11.43 -3.77 13.76
C LYS A 219 -11.33 -5.09 14.54
N ILE A 220 -11.40 -6.21 13.83
CA ILE A 220 -11.11 -7.54 14.35
C ILE A 220 -9.60 -7.69 14.41
N ASP A 221 -9.10 -8.32 15.48
CA ASP A 221 -7.68 -8.61 15.64
C ASP A 221 -7.21 -9.56 14.55
N GLU A 222 -6.10 -9.24 13.87
CA GLU A 222 -5.52 -10.04 12.81
C GLU A 222 -5.21 -11.47 13.27
N GLU A 223 -4.77 -11.63 14.54
CA GLU A 223 -4.49 -12.95 15.14
C GLU A 223 -5.73 -13.85 15.25
N THR A 224 -6.95 -13.29 15.09
CA THR A 224 -8.21 -14.03 15.27
C THR A 224 -8.34 -15.22 14.33
N PHE A 225 -7.80 -15.11 13.12
CA PHE A 225 -7.91 -16.14 12.09
C PHE A 225 -6.57 -16.78 11.71
N ASP A 226 -5.43 -16.42 12.33
CA ASP A 226 -4.10 -16.94 11.99
C ASP A 226 -4.01 -18.46 11.92
N GLU A 227 -4.68 -19.16 12.87
CA GLU A 227 -4.65 -20.63 12.93
C GLU A 227 -5.38 -21.29 11.74
N VAL A 228 -6.28 -20.56 11.07
CA VAL A 228 -7.19 -21.11 10.04
C VAL A 228 -7.04 -20.44 8.69
N ALA A 229 -6.42 -19.28 8.63
CA ALA A 229 -6.24 -18.51 7.38
C ALA A 229 -5.21 -19.17 6.43
N GLY A 230 -4.24 -19.94 6.96
CA GLY A 230 -3.20 -20.56 6.14
C GLY A 230 -2.46 -19.51 5.29
N ASP A 231 -2.41 -19.73 3.98
CA ASP A 231 -1.80 -18.80 3.00
C ASP A 231 -2.85 -17.90 2.32
N ALA A 232 -4.04 -17.74 2.91
CA ALA A 232 -5.12 -16.97 2.32
C ALA A 232 -4.86 -15.45 2.44
N ASP A 233 -4.91 -14.74 1.33
CA ASP A 233 -4.76 -13.26 1.28
C ASP A 233 -6.12 -12.53 1.20
N THR A 234 -7.22 -13.25 0.91
CA THR A 234 -8.56 -12.67 0.67
C THR A 234 -9.64 -13.35 1.50
N LEU A 235 -10.78 -12.68 1.66
CA LEU A 235 -11.95 -13.29 2.31
C LEU A 235 -12.42 -14.57 1.63
N ALA A 236 -12.35 -14.65 0.29
CA ALA A 236 -12.64 -15.88 -0.43
C ALA A 236 -11.67 -17.00 -0.06
N GLY A 237 -10.37 -16.68 0.04
CA GLY A 237 -9.34 -17.62 0.47
C GLY A 237 -9.60 -18.13 1.88
N LEU A 238 -9.83 -17.23 2.83
CA LEU A 238 -10.16 -17.58 4.21
C LEU A 238 -11.40 -18.50 4.31
N LEU A 239 -12.46 -18.21 3.55
CA LEU A 239 -13.67 -19.04 3.54
C LEU A 239 -13.39 -20.43 2.95
N LEU A 240 -12.52 -20.52 1.94
CA LEU A 240 -12.11 -21.81 1.36
C LEU A 240 -11.27 -22.63 2.33
N GLU A 241 -10.34 -22.01 3.06
CA GLU A 241 -9.54 -22.69 4.11
C GLU A 241 -10.46 -23.19 5.24
N LEU A 242 -11.38 -22.35 5.73
CA LEU A 242 -12.33 -22.72 6.79
C LEU A 242 -13.29 -23.85 6.38
N LYS A 243 -13.76 -23.84 5.13
CA LYS A 243 -14.79 -24.78 4.67
C LYS A 243 -14.21 -26.01 3.97
N GLY A 244 -13.07 -25.89 3.33
CA GLY A 244 -12.45 -26.94 2.52
C GLY A 244 -13.11 -27.19 1.16
N GLU A 245 -14.17 -26.43 0.81
CA GLU A 245 -14.87 -26.48 -0.48
C GLU A 245 -15.51 -25.13 -0.81
N PHE A 246 -15.89 -24.94 -2.08
CA PHE A 246 -16.57 -23.71 -2.50
C PHE A 246 -17.92 -23.54 -1.80
N PRO A 247 -18.23 -22.39 -1.19
CA PRO A 247 -19.52 -22.10 -0.59
C PRO A 247 -20.65 -22.20 -1.61
N ALA A 248 -21.81 -22.72 -1.18
CA ALA A 248 -23.01 -22.69 -1.99
C ALA A 248 -23.67 -21.31 -1.93
N LEU A 249 -24.48 -20.98 -2.94
CA LEU A 249 -25.20 -19.71 -2.98
C LEU A 249 -26.13 -19.59 -1.75
N HIS A 250 -26.00 -18.52 -0.99
CA HIS A 250 -26.76 -18.24 0.25
C HIS A 250 -26.44 -19.17 1.43
N GLU A 251 -25.29 -19.73 1.48
CA GLU A 251 -24.81 -20.53 2.62
C GLU A 251 -24.30 -19.69 3.78
#